data_ea18df323011461ad170553049acb2b6
#
_entry.id   ea18df323011461ad170553049acb2b6
#
_cell.length_a   1.000
_cell.length_b   1.000
_cell.length_c   1.000
_cell.angle_alpha   90.00
_cell.angle_beta   90.00
_cell.angle_gamma   90.00
#
_symmetry.space_group_name_H-M   'P 1'
#
loop_
_entity.id
_entity.type
_entity.pdbx_description
1 polymer ?
#
loop_
_entity_poly.entity_id
_entity_poly.type
_entity_poly.pdbx_seq_one_letter_code
_entity_poly.pdbx_strand_id
1 'polypeptide(L)' 'MLIRQIEVFLRDTGMAWTKFGRLATHDPRFVQDLRNGRTPRPATASRVREFIASYGEQANVC' A
#
# COMPACT_ATOMS: atom_id res chain seq x y z
N MET A 1 10.28 -6.06 3.76
CA MET A 1 9.47 -6.59 2.66
C MET A 1 8.27 -5.72 2.43
N LEU A 2 8.01 -5.38 1.18
CA LEU A 2 6.93 -4.42 0.86
C LEU A 2 5.55 -4.90 1.31
N ILE A 3 5.23 -6.18 1.07
CA ILE A 3 3.91 -6.69 1.46
C ILE A 3 3.68 -6.58 2.96
N ARG A 4 4.70 -6.79 3.76
CA ARG A 4 4.58 -6.67 5.20
C ARG A 4 4.29 -5.22 5.62
N GLN A 5 4.95 -4.26 4.98
CA GLN A 5 4.69 -2.84 5.24
C GLN A 5 3.24 -2.49 4.90
N ILE A 6 2.75 -3.03 3.79
CA ILE A 6 1.37 -2.81 3.38
C ILE A 6 0.39 -3.41 4.39
N GLU A 7 0.63 -4.64 4.82
CA GLU A 7 -0.26 -5.30 5.77
C GLU A 7 -0.35 -4.55 7.09
N VAL A 8 0.80 -4.06 7.59
CA VAL A 8 0.82 -3.25 8.80
C VAL A 8 0.04 -1.95 8.59
N PHE A 9 0.23 -1.30 7.46
CA PHE A 9 -0.48 -0.07 7.14
C PHE A 9 -1.99 -0.30 7.10
N LEU A 10 -2.43 -1.38 6.46
CA LEU A 10 -3.86 -1.68 6.37
C LEU A 10 -4.46 -1.93 7.74
N ARG A 11 -3.74 -2.64 8.60
CA ARG A 11 -4.20 -2.92 9.96
C ARG A 11 -4.30 -1.62 10.77
N ASP A 12 -3.28 -0.77 10.67
CA ASP A 12 -3.22 0.45 11.48
C ASP A 12 -4.27 1.48 11.04
N THR A 13 -4.57 1.55 9.75
CA THR A 13 -5.52 2.52 9.22
C THR A 13 -6.93 1.98 9.09
N GLY A 14 -7.10 0.66 9.13
CA GLY A 14 -8.39 0.04 8.86
C GLY A 14 -8.83 0.11 7.42
N MET A 15 -7.92 0.47 6.51
CA MET A 15 -8.24 0.61 5.10
C MET A 15 -8.40 -0.76 4.43
N ALA A 16 -9.40 -0.89 3.55
CA ALA A 16 -9.58 -2.11 2.77
C ALA A 16 -8.44 -2.26 1.77
N TRP A 17 -7.98 -3.50 1.55
CA TRP A 17 -6.86 -3.76 0.65
C TRP A 17 -7.17 -3.35 -0.80
N THR A 18 -8.43 -3.46 -1.22
CA THR A 18 -8.83 -3.03 -2.56
C THR A 18 -8.73 -1.52 -2.72
N LYS A 19 -9.14 -0.79 -1.69
CA LYS A 19 -9.02 0.68 -1.70
C LYS A 19 -7.57 1.10 -1.72
N PHE A 20 -6.72 0.44 -0.94
CA PHE A 20 -5.29 0.74 -0.93
C PHE A 20 -4.68 0.57 -2.31
N GLY A 21 -4.94 -0.55 -2.96
CA GLY A 21 -4.40 -0.80 -4.30
C GLY A 21 -4.84 0.26 -5.30
N ARG A 22 -6.12 0.62 -5.24
CA ARG A 22 -6.66 1.63 -6.14
C ARG A 22 -6.00 3.00 -5.94
N LEU A 23 -5.82 3.41 -4.69
CA LEU A 23 -5.26 4.72 -4.38
C LEU A 23 -3.76 4.77 -4.64
N ALA A 24 -3.04 3.70 -4.29
CA ALA A 24 -1.58 3.70 -4.39
C ALA A 24 -1.08 3.40 -5.80
N THR A 25 -1.74 2.49 -6.51
CA THR A 25 -1.26 2.02 -7.81
C THR A 25 -2.31 2.01 -8.92
N HIS A 26 -3.52 2.47 -8.63
CA HIS A 26 -4.66 2.42 -9.55
C HIS A 26 -5.08 0.99 -9.91
N ASP A 27 -4.72 0.02 -9.07
CA ASP A 27 -5.03 -1.39 -9.31
C ASP A 27 -5.62 -2.00 -8.05
N PRO A 28 -6.94 -2.30 -8.01
CA PRO A 28 -7.56 -2.86 -6.81
C PRO A 28 -7.07 -4.24 -6.44
N ARG A 29 -6.40 -4.94 -7.36
CA ARG A 29 -5.88 -6.28 -7.10
C ARG A 29 -4.41 -6.28 -6.68
N PHE A 30 -3.81 -5.11 -6.53
CA PHE A 30 -2.38 -5.02 -6.26
C PHE A 30 -1.97 -5.81 -5.01
N VAL A 31 -2.68 -5.62 -3.90
CA VAL A 31 -2.34 -6.30 -2.64
C VAL A 31 -2.54 -7.80 -2.77
N GLN A 32 -3.62 -8.23 -3.42
CA GLN A 32 -3.87 -9.64 -3.62
C GLN A 32 -2.77 -10.29 -4.46
N ASP A 33 -2.32 -9.60 -5.50
CA ASP A 33 -1.22 -10.11 -6.34
C ASP A 33 0.05 -10.28 -5.52
N LEU A 34 0.36 -9.33 -4.63
CA LEU A 34 1.52 -9.44 -3.77
C LEU A 34 1.39 -10.62 -2.81
N ARG A 35 0.20 -10.84 -2.26
CA ARG A 35 -0.05 -11.97 -1.37
C ARG A 35 0.13 -13.30 -2.09
N ASN A 36 -0.13 -13.31 -3.40
CA ASN A 36 0.03 -14.50 -4.23
C ASN A 36 1.48 -14.70 -4.70
N GLY A 37 2.41 -13.85 -4.26
CA GLY A 37 3.82 -14.01 -4.55
C GLY A 37 4.33 -13.19 -5.72
N ARG A 38 3.51 -12.31 -6.30
CA ARG A 38 3.94 -11.46 -7.39
C ARG A 38 4.93 -10.41 -6.91
N THR A 39 6.00 -10.19 -7.67
CA THR A 39 7.00 -9.18 -7.36
C THR A 39 6.65 -7.88 -8.07
N PRO A 40 6.50 -6.76 -7.34
CA PRO A 40 6.20 -5.48 -7.96
C PRO A 40 7.43 -4.91 -8.66
N ARG A 41 7.20 -4.07 -9.66
CA ARG A 41 8.28 -3.34 -10.31
C ARG A 41 8.87 -2.32 -9.33
N PRO A 42 10.17 -1.97 -9.46
CA PRO A 42 10.78 -0.99 -8.54
C PRO A 42 10.04 0.35 -8.49
N ALA A 43 9.58 0.85 -9.63
CA ALA A 43 8.82 2.09 -9.68
C ALA A 43 7.52 1.99 -8.90
N THR A 44 6.82 0.86 -9.02
CA THR A 44 5.59 0.61 -8.28
C THR A 44 5.84 0.52 -6.78
N ALA A 45 6.92 -0.18 -6.40
CA ALA A 45 7.28 -0.30 -5.00
C ALA A 45 7.58 1.07 -4.37
N SER A 46 8.32 1.92 -5.09
CA SER A 46 8.61 3.27 -4.61
C SER A 46 7.34 4.08 -4.43
N ARG A 47 6.43 3.99 -5.38
CA ARG A 47 5.16 4.70 -5.33
C ARG A 47 4.34 4.29 -4.11
N VAL A 48 4.32 3.00 -3.82
CA VAL A 48 3.58 2.49 -2.66
C VAL A 48 4.19 2.99 -1.36
N ARG A 49 5.52 2.97 -1.25
CA ARG A 49 6.19 3.47 -0.06
C ARG A 49 5.92 4.95 0.16
N GLU A 50 5.93 5.73 -0.91
CA GLU A 50 5.61 7.16 -0.84
C GLU A 50 4.17 7.37 -0.40
N PHE A 51 3.25 6.57 -0.91
CA PHE A 51 1.85 6.67 -0.52
C PHE A 51 1.69 6.41 0.98
N ILE A 52 2.32 5.37 1.50
CA ILE A 52 2.24 5.02 2.92
C ILE A 52 2.81 6.15 3.77
N ALA A 53 3.98 6.68 3.41
CA ALA A 53 4.62 7.74 4.16
C ALA A 53 3.79 9.02 4.14
N SER A 54 3.28 9.39 2.99
CA SER A 54 2.48 10.60 2.82
C SER A 54 1.16 10.50 3.59
N TYR A 55 0.53 9.35 3.54
CA TYR A 55 -0.73 9.14 4.25
C TYR A 55 -0.52 9.25 5.76
N GLY A 56 0.56 8.65 6.26
CA GLY A 56 0.90 8.74 7.68
C GLY A 56 1.11 10.17 8.13
N GLU A 57 1.81 10.96 7.33
CA GLU A 57 2.04 12.37 7.64
C GLU A 57 0.72 13.15 7.69
N GLN A 58 -0.17 12.90 6.74
CA GLN A 58 -1.47 13.57 6.73
C GLN A 58 -2.31 13.21 7.95
N ALA A 59 -2.22 11.96 8.37
CA ALA A 59 -2.97 11.52 9.54
C ALA A 59 -2.48 12.18 10.82
N ASN A 60 -1.21 12.57 10.86
CA ASN A 60 -0.60 13.20 12.03
C ASN A 60 -0.83 14.71 12.10
N VAL A 61 -1.37 15.30 11.06
CA VAL A 61 -1.59 16.75 11.00
C VAL A 61 -2.86 17.18 11.70
N CYS A 62 -3.75 16.27 11.98
CA CYS A 62 -5.03 16.58 12.63
C CYS A 62 -4.89 16.95 14.10
#